data_9feea08553d45bc505223e793ec87be0
#
_entry.id   9feea08553d45bc505223e793ec87be0
#
_cell.length_a   1.000
_cell.length_b   1.000
_cell.length_c   1.000
_cell.angle_alpha   90.00
_cell.angle_beta   90.00
_cell.angle_gamma   90.00
#
_symmetry.space_group_name_H-M   'P 1'
#
loop_
_entity.id
_entity.type
_entity.pdbx_description
1 polymer ?
#
loop_
_entity_poly.entity_id
_entity_poly.type
_entity_poly.pdbx_seq_one_letter_code
_entity_poly.pdbx_strand_id
1 'polypeptide(L)'
;MNIDSVYKAPESNLGTDNGEEQVFAGFWVRTFASIIDTVLILLVTWPILTSIYGVDYWLSESLINGVWDVLLTYIFPANAVIIFWIYKSATPGKMVFGLRVISLNDNRRLSVGQSIGRYLAYYPSMIPLFIGFIWVAFDARKQGWHDKLAKTVVVKTRKRV
;
A
#
# COMPACT_ATOMS: atom_id res chain seq x y z
N MET A 1 -42.28 8.96 7.29
CA MET A 1 -41.06 9.40 6.58
C MET A 1 -39.91 8.54 7.12
N ASN A 2 -39.46 7.57 6.33
CA ASN A 2 -38.55 6.51 6.82
C ASN A 2 -37.11 7.02 6.73
N ILE A 3 -36.46 7.24 7.87
CA ILE A 3 -35.12 7.84 7.99
C ILE A 3 -34.03 6.89 7.44
N ASP A 4 -34.34 5.59 7.29
CA ASP A 4 -33.41 4.57 6.78
C ASP A 4 -33.10 4.68 5.29
N SER A 5 -33.80 5.56 4.55
CA SER A 5 -33.57 5.75 3.10
C SER A 5 -32.53 6.83 2.77
N VAL A 6 -32.06 7.60 3.77
CA VAL A 6 -31.21 8.78 3.54
C VAL A 6 -29.71 8.45 3.62
N TYR A 7 -29.32 7.31 4.22
CA TYR A 7 -27.92 6.89 4.30
C TYR A 7 -27.74 5.45 3.81
N LYS A 8 -27.96 5.22 2.52
CA LYS A 8 -27.29 4.08 1.87
C LYS A 8 -25.85 4.48 1.67
N ALA A 9 -24.96 3.90 2.50
CA ALA A 9 -23.54 3.87 2.18
C ALA A 9 -23.42 3.41 0.71
N PRO A 10 -22.55 4.04 -0.12
CA PRO A 10 -22.38 3.59 -1.49
C PRO A 10 -22.08 2.10 -1.47
N GLU A 11 -23.03 1.30 -1.94
CA GLU A 11 -22.82 -0.13 -2.15
C GLU A 11 -21.65 -0.24 -3.12
N SER A 12 -20.57 -0.82 -2.64
CA SER A 12 -19.38 -1.11 -3.44
C SER A 12 -19.69 -2.27 -4.40
N ASN A 13 -20.63 -2.05 -5.31
CA ASN A 13 -20.82 -2.91 -6.49
C ASN A 13 -19.68 -2.65 -7.47
N LEU A 14 -18.45 -2.96 -7.04
CA LEU A 14 -17.35 -3.25 -7.93
C LEU A 14 -17.70 -4.58 -8.55
N GLY A 15 -18.04 -4.57 -9.84
CA GLY A 15 -18.60 -5.69 -10.58
C GLY A 15 -18.04 -7.04 -10.16
N THR A 16 -18.93 -7.92 -9.78
CA THR A 16 -18.66 -9.29 -9.39
C THR A 16 -18.20 -10.06 -10.62
N ASP A 17 -16.90 -10.27 -10.74
CA ASP A 17 -16.37 -11.32 -11.59
C ASP A 17 -16.32 -12.60 -10.72
N ASN A 18 -17.07 -13.63 -11.15
CA ASN A 18 -17.09 -14.97 -10.53
C ASN A 18 -17.68 -15.11 -9.10
N GLY A 19 -18.68 -14.34 -8.70
CA GLY A 19 -19.38 -14.55 -7.40
C GLY A 19 -18.56 -14.13 -6.16
N GLU A 20 -17.47 -13.39 -6.34
CA GLU A 20 -16.66 -12.83 -5.27
C GLU A 20 -17.10 -11.39 -4.96
N GLU A 21 -17.42 -11.10 -3.72
CA GLU A 21 -17.72 -9.77 -3.25
C GLU A 21 -16.43 -9.02 -2.91
N GLN A 22 -16.22 -7.84 -3.49
CA GLN A 22 -15.09 -6.99 -3.17
C GLN A 22 -15.50 -5.92 -2.14
N VAL A 23 -14.84 -5.92 -1.00
CA VAL A 23 -15.07 -4.96 0.09
C VAL A 23 -13.85 -4.05 0.23
N PHE A 24 -14.06 -2.75 0.47
CA PHE A 24 -12.96 -1.82 0.70
C PHE A 24 -12.16 -2.19 1.96
N ALA A 25 -10.83 -2.23 1.82
CA ALA A 25 -9.94 -2.54 2.94
C ALA A 25 -9.85 -1.35 3.91
N GLY A 26 -10.20 -1.59 5.17
CA GLY A 26 -10.13 -0.59 6.23
C GLY A 26 -8.70 -0.20 6.60
N PHE A 27 -8.57 0.86 7.41
CA PHE A 27 -7.29 1.41 7.86
C PHE A 27 -6.40 0.36 8.55
N TRP A 28 -6.91 -0.31 9.59
CA TRP A 28 -6.12 -1.21 10.42
C TRP A 28 -5.52 -2.40 9.67
N VAL A 29 -6.31 -3.03 8.79
CA VAL A 29 -5.80 -4.17 8.01
C VAL A 29 -4.70 -3.75 7.05
N ARG A 30 -4.74 -2.54 6.50
CA ARG A 30 -3.67 -1.97 5.67
C ARG A 30 -2.44 -1.64 6.49
N THR A 31 -2.61 -1.13 7.71
CA THR A 31 -1.52 -0.84 8.64
C THR A 31 -0.77 -2.11 9.00
N PHE A 32 -1.47 -3.17 9.40
CA PHE A 32 -0.83 -4.45 9.70
C PHE A 32 -0.14 -5.06 8.47
N ALA A 33 -0.75 -4.96 7.29
CA ALA A 33 -0.11 -5.39 6.05
C ALA A 33 1.19 -4.63 5.78
N SER A 34 1.20 -3.31 6.00
CA SER A 34 2.40 -2.48 5.82
C SER A 34 3.49 -2.77 6.85
N ILE A 35 3.12 -3.11 8.09
CA ILE A 35 4.09 -3.55 9.12
C ILE A 35 4.77 -4.85 8.67
N ILE A 36 4.01 -5.83 8.16
CA ILE A 36 4.59 -7.07 7.63
C ILE A 36 5.55 -6.77 6.48
N ASP A 37 5.14 -5.92 5.52
CA ASP A 37 6.01 -5.53 4.40
C ASP A 37 7.31 -4.87 4.90
N THR A 38 7.22 -3.98 5.89
CA THR A 38 8.39 -3.32 6.50
C THR A 38 9.32 -4.35 7.16
N VAL A 39 8.78 -5.27 7.94
CA VAL A 39 9.57 -6.33 8.59
C VAL A 39 10.27 -7.20 7.55
N LEU A 40 9.60 -7.58 6.48
CA LEU A 40 10.20 -8.39 5.40
C LEU A 40 11.35 -7.64 4.71
N ILE A 41 11.19 -6.35 4.43
CA ILE A 41 12.25 -5.52 3.85
C ILE A 41 13.43 -5.43 4.80
N LEU A 42 13.19 -5.16 6.10
CA LEU A 42 14.25 -5.07 7.10
C LEU A 42 15.00 -6.39 7.29
N LEU A 43 14.30 -7.53 7.27
CA LEU A 43 14.94 -8.85 7.35
C LEU A 43 15.91 -9.12 6.20
N VAL A 44 15.69 -8.52 5.04
CA VAL A 44 16.59 -8.63 3.90
C VAL A 44 17.69 -7.56 3.95
N THR A 45 17.32 -6.30 4.17
CA THR A 45 18.26 -5.18 4.04
C THR A 45 19.20 -5.05 5.24
N TRP A 46 18.73 -5.32 6.46
CA TRP A 46 19.53 -5.18 7.68
C TRP A 46 20.79 -6.06 7.69
N PRO A 47 20.69 -7.40 7.48
CA PRO A 47 21.89 -8.25 7.47
C PRO A 47 22.89 -7.84 6.39
N ILE A 48 22.39 -7.46 5.20
CA ILE A 48 23.24 -7.06 4.07
C ILE A 48 23.99 -5.76 4.40
N LEU A 49 23.29 -4.73 4.89
CA LEU A 49 23.89 -3.46 5.25
C LEU A 49 24.91 -3.63 6.39
N THR A 50 24.58 -4.42 7.41
CA THR A 50 25.50 -4.73 8.50
C THR A 50 26.75 -5.49 8.01
N SER A 51 26.60 -6.37 7.03
CA SER A 51 27.73 -7.09 6.44
C SER A 51 28.65 -6.19 5.62
N ILE A 52 28.10 -5.16 4.94
CA ILE A 52 28.86 -4.23 4.09
C ILE A 52 29.56 -3.13 4.91
N TYR A 53 28.83 -2.55 5.87
CA TYR A 53 29.25 -1.33 6.57
C TYR A 53 29.65 -1.59 8.04
N GLY A 54 29.41 -2.79 8.59
CA GLY A 54 29.62 -3.10 9.98
C GLY A 54 28.50 -2.59 10.90
N VAL A 55 28.66 -2.81 12.21
CA VAL A 55 27.67 -2.43 13.23
C VAL A 55 27.62 -0.90 13.40
N ASP A 56 28.70 -0.21 13.16
CA ASP A 56 28.82 1.25 13.29
C ASP A 56 27.91 2.01 12.31
N TYR A 57 27.47 1.36 11.23
CA TYR A 57 26.48 1.89 10.30
C TYR A 57 25.22 2.38 11.02
N TRP A 58 24.76 1.63 12.01
CA TRP A 58 23.51 1.94 12.74
C TRP A 58 23.66 3.07 13.76
N LEU A 59 24.88 3.45 14.06
CA LEU A 59 25.23 4.57 14.96
C LEU A 59 25.59 5.84 14.17
N SER A 60 25.66 5.73 12.84
CA SER A 60 26.01 6.85 11.97
C SER A 60 24.89 7.89 11.92
N GLU A 61 25.23 9.15 12.14
CA GLU A 61 24.31 10.29 11.97
C GLU A 61 24.13 10.71 10.49
N SER A 62 24.89 10.09 9.59
CA SER A 62 24.80 10.39 8.16
C SER A 62 23.53 9.84 7.55
N LEU A 63 22.81 10.66 6.76
CA LEU A 63 21.62 10.24 6.02
C LEU A 63 21.92 9.24 4.90
N ILE A 64 23.15 9.24 4.40
CA ILE A 64 23.63 8.37 3.32
C ILE A 64 25.05 7.93 3.66
N ASN A 65 25.26 6.64 3.78
CA ASN A 65 26.57 6.04 4.12
C ASN A 65 27.30 5.44 2.90
N GLY A 66 26.76 5.63 1.70
CA GLY A 66 27.38 5.18 0.47
C GLY A 66 26.38 4.62 -0.56
N VAL A 67 26.91 4.11 -1.67
CA VAL A 67 26.10 3.67 -2.81
C VAL A 67 25.20 2.47 -2.44
N TRP A 68 25.73 1.51 -1.71
CA TRP A 68 24.96 0.33 -1.29
C TRP A 68 23.84 0.69 -0.31
N ASP A 69 24.03 1.72 0.51
CA ASP A 69 23.00 2.22 1.39
C ASP A 69 21.82 2.79 0.56
N VAL A 70 22.12 3.66 -0.43
CA VAL A 70 21.09 4.19 -1.33
C VAL A 70 20.35 3.07 -2.07
N LEU A 71 21.09 2.08 -2.58
CA LEU A 71 20.51 0.98 -3.33
C LEU A 71 19.58 0.11 -2.47
N LEU A 72 20.01 -0.25 -1.27
CA LEU A 72 19.28 -1.19 -0.41
C LEU A 72 18.20 -0.53 0.43
N THR A 73 18.38 0.73 0.85
CA THR A 73 17.44 1.44 1.71
C THR A 73 16.34 2.14 0.92
N TYR A 74 16.63 2.65 -0.27
CA TYR A 74 15.68 3.45 -1.06
C TYR A 74 15.27 2.77 -2.37
N ILE A 75 16.22 2.34 -3.19
CA ILE A 75 15.93 1.85 -4.54
C ILE A 75 15.31 0.45 -4.52
N PHE A 76 15.88 -0.47 -3.76
CA PHE A 76 15.37 -1.85 -3.68
C PHE A 76 13.93 -1.93 -3.16
N PRO A 77 13.54 -1.30 -2.02
CA PRO A 77 12.16 -1.33 -1.55
C PRO A 77 11.18 -0.68 -2.53
N ALA A 78 11.57 0.44 -3.16
CA ALA A 78 10.75 1.11 -4.16
C ALA A 78 10.43 0.19 -5.34
N ASN A 79 11.46 -0.42 -5.93
CA ASN A 79 11.29 -1.34 -7.05
C ASN A 79 10.51 -2.59 -6.65
N ALA A 80 10.80 -3.17 -5.48
CA ALA A 80 10.07 -4.33 -4.99
C ALA A 80 8.57 -4.06 -4.89
N VAL A 81 8.17 -2.95 -4.25
CA VAL A 81 6.76 -2.57 -4.11
C VAL A 81 6.10 -2.34 -5.46
N ILE A 82 6.74 -1.60 -6.37
CA ILE A 82 6.20 -1.31 -7.71
C ILE A 82 6.02 -2.59 -8.51
N ILE A 83 7.01 -3.47 -8.52
CA ILE A 83 6.97 -4.78 -9.21
C ILE A 83 5.81 -5.63 -8.65
N PHE A 84 5.69 -5.73 -7.33
CA PHE A 84 4.60 -6.47 -6.71
C PHE A 84 3.22 -5.92 -7.09
N TRP A 85 3.04 -4.60 -7.18
CA TRP A 85 1.77 -4.01 -7.62
C TRP A 85 1.46 -4.34 -9.08
N ILE A 86 2.45 -4.30 -9.97
CA ILE A 86 2.26 -4.60 -11.40
C ILE A 86 1.90 -6.08 -11.60
N TYR A 87 2.64 -6.99 -10.97
CA TYR A 87 2.48 -8.43 -11.24
C TYR A 87 1.42 -9.10 -10.35
N LYS A 88 1.32 -8.73 -9.09
CA LYS A 88 0.47 -9.39 -8.10
C LYS A 88 -0.69 -8.52 -7.60
N SER A 89 -0.74 -7.22 -7.97
CA SER A 89 -1.70 -6.24 -7.43
C SER A 89 -1.67 -6.13 -5.90
N ALA A 90 -0.64 -6.62 -5.24
CA ALA A 90 -0.49 -6.60 -3.80
C ALA A 90 0.97 -6.79 -3.41
N THR A 91 1.40 -6.18 -2.31
CA THR A 91 2.66 -6.49 -1.65
C THR A 91 2.52 -7.77 -0.81
N PRO A 92 3.62 -8.45 -0.42
CA PRO A 92 3.56 -9.67 0.38
C PRO A 92 2.69 -9.53 1.63
N GLY A 93 2.86 -8.47 2.42
CA GLY A 93 2.03 -8.20 3.60
C GLY A 93 0.54 -8.03 3.27
N LYS A 94 0.21 -7.38 2.14
CA LYS A 94 -1.17 -7.27 1.68
C LYS A 94 -1.75 -8.62 1.24
N MET A 95 -0.92 -9.48 0.63
CA MET A 95 -1.35 -10.83 0.21
C MET A 95 -1.74 -11.70 1.41
N VAL A 96 -1.06 -11.59 2.56
CA VAL A 96 -1.39 -12.30 3.80
C VAL A 96 -2.84 -12.02 4.24
N PHE A 97 -3.33 -10.79 4.05
CA PHE A 97 -4.69 -10.40 4.42
C PHE A 97 -5.71 -10.53 3.25
N GLY A 98 -5.30 -11.08 2.11
CA GLY A 98 -6.15 -11.18 0.92
C GLY A 98 -6.50 -9.83 0.31
N LEU A 99 -5.63 -8.82 0.47
CA LEU A 99 -5.83 -7.48 -0.07
C LEU A 99 -5.27 -7.38 -1.49
N ARG A 100 -5.99 -6.64 -2.34
CA ARG A 100 -5.54 -6.29 -3.70
C ARG A 100 -5.67 -4.80 -3.94
N VAL A 101 -4.72 -4.24 -4.66
CA VAL A 101 -4.75 -2.86 -5.15
C VAL A 101 -5.23 -2.90 -6.58
N ILE A 102 -6.32 -2.19 -6.87
CA ILE A 102 -6.91 -2.14 -8.20
C ILE A 102 -7.07 -0.71 -8.67
N SER A 103 -7.10 -0.52 -9.99
CA SER A 103 -7.41 0.77 -10.62
C SER A 103 -8.91 1.04 -10.55
N LEU A 104 -9.29 2.28 -10.21
CA LEU A 104 -10.69 2.73 -10.20
C LEU A 104 -11.27 2.87 -11.60
N ASN A 105 -10.44 2.96 -12.64
CA ASN A 105 -10.93 3.21 -14.01
C ASN A 105 -11.54 1.96 -14.63
N ASP A 106 -10.94 0.81 -14.38
CA ASP A 106 -11.28 -0.46 -15.05
C ASP A 106 -11.35 -1.67 -14.11
N ASN A 107 -11.21 -1.47 -12.81
CA ASN A 107 -11.17 -2.52 -11.77
C ASN A 107 -10.10 -3.60 -12.02
N ARG A 108 -9.08 -3.28 -12.82
CA ARG A 108 -7.98 -4.19 -13.17
C ARG A 108 -6.72 -3.88 -12.36
N ARG A 109 -5.67 -4.62 -12.69
CA ARG A 109 -4.33 -4.38 -12.12
C ARG A 109 -3.84 -2.97 -12.47
N LEU A 110 -2.98 -2.42 -11.61
CA LEU A 110 -2.38 -1.12 -11.85
C LEU A 110 -1.50 -1.14 -13.09
N SER A 111 -1.58 -0.07 -13.87
CA SER A 111 -0.57 0.20 -14.88
C SER A 111 0.77 0.57 -14.24
N VAL A 112 1.84 0.51 -15.01
CA VAL A 112 3.18 0.95 -14.54
C VAL A 112 3.14 2.40 -14.07
N GLY A 113 2.50 3.29 -14.83
CA GLY A 113 2.35 4.70 -14.47
C GLY A 113 1.56 4.92 -13.18
N GLN A 114 0.47 4.16 -12.97
CA GLN A 114 -0.29 4.22 -11.72
C GLN A 114 0.51 3.71 -10.52
N SER A 115 1.31 2.66 -10.71
CA SER A 115 2.16 2.11 -9.64
C SER A 115 3.24 3.10 -9.22
N ILE A 116 3.93 3.73 -10.18
CA ILE A 116 4.92 4.77 -9.91
C ILE A 116 4.26 6.00 -9.29
N GLY A 117 3.17 6.49 -9.87
CA GLY A 117 2.44 7.64 -9.35
C GLY A 117 1.94 7.41 -7.92
N ARG A 118 1.46 6.20 -7.61
CA ARG A 118 1.07 5.82 -6.26
C ARG A 118 2.24 5.83 -5.28
N TYR A 119 3.39 5.29 -5.71
CA TYR A 119 4.59 5.30 -4.87
C TYR A 119 5.05 6.74 -4.58
N LEU A 120 5.11 7.59 -5.59
CA LEU A 120 5.46 9.01 -5.41
C LEU A 120 4.45 9.75 -4.54
N ALA A 121 3.16 9.40 -4.61
CA ALA A 121 2.10 9.99 -3.81
C ALA A 121 2.17 9.62 -2.31
N TYR A 122 3.01 8.68 -1.90
CA TYR A 122 3.28 8.43 -0.50
C TYR A 122 4.00 9.61 0.17
N TYR A 123 4.90 10.29 -0.54
CA TYR A 123 5.63 11.45 0.00
C TYR A 123 4.67 12.57 0.45
N PRO A 124 3.78 13.11 -0.40
CA PRO A 124 2.81 14.10 0.05
C PRO A 124 1.81 13.56 1.08
N SER A 125 1.59 12.24 1.16
CA SER A 125 0.74 11.63 2.18
C SER A 125 1.40 11.58 3.56
N MET A 126 2.74 11.61 3.62
CA MET A 126 3.54 11.59 4.85
C MET A 126 3.79 12.99 5.41
N ILE A 127 3.99 14.00 4.55
CA ILE A 127 4.40 15.36 4.92
C ILE A 127 3.49 15.96 6.01
N PRO A 128 2.15 15.95 5.90
CA PRO A 128 1.30 16.48 6.96
C PRO A 128 1.06 15.44 8.06
N LEU A 129 2.10 15.06 8.81
CA LEU A 129 2.00 14.14 9.98
C LEU A 129 1.21 12.86 9.68
N PHE A 130 1.44 12.24 8.50
CA PHE A 130 0.76 11.04 8.05
C PHE A 130 -0.77 11.17 7.87
N ILE A 131 -1.32 12.38 7.86
CA ILE A 131 -2.77 12.62 7.68
C ILE A 131 -3.28 11.95 6.40
N GLY A 132 -2.49 11.96 5.32
CA GLY A 132 -2.86 11.28 4.07
C GLY A 132 -3.09 9.77 4.19
N PHE A 133 -2.42 9.11 5.15
CA PHE A 133 -2.66 7.69 5.47
C PHE A 133 -3.82 7.51 6.43
N ILE A 134 -3.92 8.35 7.46
CA ILE A 134 -5.01 8.32 8.46
C ILE A 134 -6.35 8.59 7.78
N TRP A 135 -6.37 9.37 6.70
CA TRP A 135 -7.56 9.68 5.91
C TRP A 135 -8.35 8.44 5.47
N VAL A 136 -7.68 7.30 5.29
CA VAL A 136 -8.33 6.01 5.00
C VAL A 136 -9.42 5.64 6.02
N ALA A 137 -9.25 6.02 7.29
CA ALA A 137 -10.21 5.70 8.34
C ALA A 137 -11.55 6.43 8.14
N PHE A 138 -11.51 7.64 7.59
CA PHE A 138 -12.67 8.54 7.44
C PHE A 138 -13.28 8.52 6.04
N ASP A 139 -12.51 8.14 5.02
CA ASP A 139 -12.97 8.15 3.63
C ASP A 139 -14.02 7.06 3.35
N ALA A 140 -15.07 7.39 2.62
CA ALA A 140 -16.15 6.45 2.28
C ALA A 140 -15.66 5.24 1.48
N ARG A 141 -14.70 5.44 0.57
CA ARG A 141 -14.06 4.37 -0.23
C ARG A 141 -12.81 3.80 0.43
N LYS A 142 -12.52 4.21 1.67
CA LYS A 142 -11.32 3.82 2.41
C LYS A 142 -10.04 4.11 1.61
N GLN A 143 -9.96 5.27 0.98
CA GLN A 143 -8.81 5.72 0.19
C GLN A 143 -7.95 6.71 0.96
N GLY A 144 -6.63 6.48 0.99
CA GLY A 144 -5.66 7.49 1.39
C GLY A 144 -5.41 8.52 0.27
N TRP A 145 -4.65 9.56 0.53
CA TRP A 145 -4.30 10.55 -0.48
C TRP A 145 -3.52 9.94 -1.63
N HIS A 146 -2.59 9.03 -1.33
CA HIS A 146 -1.84 8.28 -2.36
C HIS A 146 -2.75 7.40 -3.23
N ASP A 147 -3.84 6.86 -2.66
CA ASP A 147 -4.83 6.11 -3.42
C ASP A 147 -5.61 7.04 -4.38
N LYS A 148 -6.05 8.20 -3.88
CA LYS A 148 -6.82 9.19 -4.66
C LYS A 148 -6.00 9.77 -5.80
N LEU A 149 -4.75 10.16 -5.52
CA LEU A 149 -3.84 10.72 -6.53
C LEU A 149 -3.53 9.72 -7.65
N ALA A 150 -3.36 8.45 -7.32
CA ALA A 150 -3.11 7.40 -8.30
C ALA A 150 -4.39 6.79 -8.92
N LYS A 151 -5.59 7.26 -8.52
CA LYS A 151 -6.89 6.69 -8.93
C LYS A 151 -6.97 5.18 -8.68
N THR A 152 -6.59 4.76 -7.48
CA THR A 152 -6.54 3.36 -7.06
C THR A 152 -7.37 3.14 -5.81
N VAL A 153 -7.68 1.88 -5.51
CA VAL A 153 -8.34 1.48 -4.27
C VAL A 153 -7.79 0.13 -3.81
N VAL A 154 -7.81 -0.09 -2.49
CA VAL A 154 -7.45 -1.39 -1.94
C VAL A 154 -8.71 -2.13 -1.52
N VAL A 155 -8.88 -3.31 -2.06
CA VAL A 155 -10.05 -4.17 -1.81
C VAL A 155 -9.61 -5.48 -1.16
N LYS A 156 -10.53 -6.08 -0.42
CA LYS A 156 -10.43 -7.44 0.08
C LYS A 156 -11.44 -8.29 -0.67
N THR A 157 -10.98 -9.39 -1.26
CA THR A 157 -11.87 -10.37 -1.89
C THR A 157 -12.47 -11.25 -0.82
N ARG A 158 -13.79 -11.29 -0.74
CA ARG A 158 -14.55 -12.16 0.17
C ARG A 158 -15.33 -13.17 -0.67
N LYS A 159 -15.16 -14.46 -0.42
CA LYS A 159 -16.03 -15.48 -1.02
C LYS A 159 -17.44 -15.29 -0.45
N ARG A 160 -18.44 -15.24 -1.32
CA ARG A 160 -19.84 -15.34 -0.90
C ARG A 160 -20.05 -16.75 -0.34
N VAL A 161 -20.45 -16.82 0.91
CA VAL A 161 -20.93 -18.08 1.56
C VAL A 161 -22.37 -18.27 1.15
#